data_ce391929343a3a3384e9ef7183f455b0
#
_entry.id   ce391929343a3a3384e9ef7183f455b0
#
_cell.length_a   1.000
_cell.length_b   1.000
_cell.length_c   1.000
_cell.angle_alpha   90.00
_cell.angle_beta   90.00
_cell.angle_gamma   90.00
#
_symmetry.space_group_name_H-M   'P 1'
#
loop_
_entity.id
_entity.type
_entity.pdbx_description
1 polymer ?
#
loop_
_entity_poly.entity_id
_entity_poly.type
_entity_poly.pdbx_seq_one_letter_code
_entity_poly.pdbx_strand_id
1 'polypeptide(L)'
;MRTISVLIPRYPRAVNGSGASRPATRLLAMLEVLQARGTVSGRELADRLEVDPRAVRRYAVKLEELGIPVETERGPYGGYRLRPGFKLPPLMLTDDEATAVVLGLIVSRQTGISTAEAAVEEALAKILRVLPTELRDRVGALEGSLGWTWTPREPQPPATEVVLSLAAAIRQKRRALIRYATPGRQETDRIVAPYGLVFHAARWYVAADDERSGEIRTFRVDRVRSAELRSERVSPPDGFDAVEHVERSIAATPWGWRLEIVFDTTLEEARRRIPRWVGEPEQIDEGVLLRAHSDDLDAAARMLASLGWPFTVREPPELRDSLRKVADVALNAMG
;
A
#
# COMPACT_ATOMS: atom_id res chain seq x y z
N MET A 1 -1.86 0.02 -17.90
CA MET A 1 -1.34 1.27 -17.30
C MET A 1 -2.44 2.32 -17.42
N ARG A 2 -3.27 2.51 -16.38
CA ARG A 2 -4.30 3.56 -16.38
C ARG A 2 -3.62 4.88 -16.01
N THR A 3 -3.55 5.79 -16.95
CA THR A 3 -3.13 7.17 -16.75
C THR A 3 -4.12 7.82 -15.77
N ILE A 4 -3.65 8.17 -14.58
CA ILE A 4 -4.43 8.94 -13.62
C ILE A 4 -4.57 10.34 -14.23
N SER A 5 -5.76 10.60 -14.79
CA SER A 5 -6.13 11.94 -15.24
C SER A 5 -6.40 12.77 -13.97
N VAL A 6 -5.43 13.58 -13.59
CA VAL A 6 -5.58 14.52 -12.47
C VAL A 6 -6.60 15.56 -12.88
N LEU A 7 -7.82 15.45 -12.34
CA LEU A 7 -8.83 16.52 -12.41
C LEU A 7 -8.24 17.72 -11.66
N ILE A 8 -7.90 18.77 -12.42
CA ILE A 8 -7.36 20.01 -11.85
C ILE A 8 -8.54 20.76 -11.20
N PRO A 9 -8.57 20.92 -9.86
CA PRO A 9 -9.59 21.74 -9.23
C PRO A 9 -9.48 23.18 -9.76
N ARG A 10 -10.61 23.79 -10.09
CA ARG A 10 -10.68 25.24 -10.32
C ARG A 10 -10.55 25.90 -8.94
N TYR A 11 -9.35 26.33 -8.59
CA TYR A 11 -9.13 27.12 -7.39
C TYR A 11 -9.98 28.39 -7.41
N PRO A 12 -10.60 28.77 -6.30
CA PRO A 12 -11.25 30.05 -6.19
C PRO A 12 -10.22 31.16 -6.44
N ARG A 13 -10.62 32.16 -7.22
CA ARG A 13 -9.84 33.40 -7.39
C ARG A 13 -9.45 33.90 -6.00
N ALA A 14 -8.16 34.28 -5.88
CA ALA A 14 -7.60 34.87 -4.68
C ALA A 14 -8.60 35.84 -4.02
N VAL A 15 -8.74 35.70 -2.71
CA VAL A 15 -9.56 36.56 -1.87
C VAL A 15 -9.26 38.02 -2.23
N ASN A 16 -10.26 38.74 -2.76
CA ASN A 16 -10.21 40.17 -3.02
C ASN A 16 -10.03 40.91 -1.70
N GLY A 17 -8.79 41.18 -1.32
CA GLY A 17 -8.41 42.14 -0.29
C GLY A 17 -7.58 43.24 -0.95
N SER A 18 -8.14 44.40 -1.10
CA SER A 18 -7.49 45.62 -1.55
C SER A 18 -6.33 46.00 -0.62
N GLY A 19 -5.12 45.66 -1.04
CA GLY A 19 -3.87 46.02 -0.40
C GLY A 19 -2.75 45.31 -1.13
N ALA A 20 -1.68 45.98 -1.51
CA ALA A 20 -0.52 45.43 -2.19
C ALA A 20 -0.06 44.15 -1.47
N SER A 21 -0.36 42.99 -2.06
CA SER A 21 -0.06 41.66 -1.47
C SER A 21 1.41 41.62 -1.06
N ARG A 22 1.68 41.35 0.22
CA ARG A 22 3.04 41.35 0.80
C ARG A 22 3.93 40.41 0.01
N PRO A 23 5.24 40.71 -0.18
CA PRO A 23 6.17 39.88 -0.95
C PRO A 23 6.16 38.39 -0.54
N ALA A 24 5.95 38.13 0.75
CA ALA A 24 5.84 36.77 1.29
C ALA A 24 4.60 36.01 0.76
N THR A 25 3.45 36.67 0.65
CA THR A 25 2.22 36.07 0.12
C THR A 25 2.39 35.66 -1.35
N ARG A 26 3.05 36.52 -2.14
CA ARG A 26 3.34 36.23 -3.56
C ARG A 26 4.35 35.10 -3.73
N LEU A 27 5.31 34.97 -2.81
CA LEU A 27 6.27 33.87 -2.80
C LEU A 27 5.59 32.53 -2.55
N LEU A 28 4.66 32.47 -1.56
CA LEU A 28 3.86 31.27 -1.29
C LEU A 28 2.92 30.94 -2.45
N ALA A 29 2.27 31.94 -3.04
CA ALA A 29 1.43 31.74 -4.23
C ALA A 29 2.23 31.22 -5.44
N MET A 30 3.49 31.66 -5.62
CA MET A 30 4.38 31.10 -6.64
C MET A 30 4.69 29.63 -6.37
N LEU A 31 5.01 29.28 -5.12
CA LEU A 31 5.28 27.90 -4.71
C LEU A 31 4.07 27.00 -4.99
N GLU A 32 2.87 27.44 -4.61
CA GLU A 32 1.61 26.74 -4.85
C GLU A 32 1.37 26.46 -6.34
N VAL A 33 1.55 27.48 -7.21
CA VAL A 33 1.41 27.33 -8.66
C VAL A 33 2.41 26.32 -9.21
N LEU A 34 3.67 26.35 -8.74
CA LEU A 34 4.72 25.43 -9.18
C LEU A 34 4.50 23.99 -8.65
N GLN A 35 3.83 23.83 -7.51
CA GLN A 35 3.43 22.50 -6.99
C GLN A 35 2.29 21.89 -7.77
N ALA A 36 1.30 22.69 -8.13
CA ALA A 36 0.12 22.25 -8.88
C ALA A 36 0.43 21.95 -10.36
N ARG A 37 1.52 22.50 -10.91
CA ARG A 37 1.87 22.37 -12.33
C ARG A 37 3.35 22.06 -12.49
N GLY A 38 3.70 21.22 -13.44
CA GLY A 38 5.07 20.83 -13.70
C GLY A 38 5.96 22.03 -14.07
N THR A 39 5.92 22.48 -15.33
CA THR A 39 6.64 23.69 -15.81
C THR A 39 5.64 24.81 -16.10
N VAL A 40 5.90 26.01 -15.59
CA VAL A 40 5.05 27.20 -15.77
C VAL A 40 5.87 28.33 -16.35
N SER A 41 5.37 28.96 -17.44
CA SER A 41 6.08 30.05 -18.10
C SER A 41 6.20 31.28 -17.18
N GLY A 42 7.31 32.05 -17.34
CA GLY A 42 7.47 33.26 -16.57
C GLY A 42 6.39 34.33 -16.80
N ARG A 43 5.78 34.34 -17.97
CA ARG A 43 4.64 35.20 -18.29
C ARG A 43 3.38 34.77 -17.54
N GLU A 44 3.05 33.49 -17.57
CA GLU A 44 1.91 32.95 -16.82
C GLU A 44 2.05 33.15 -15.31
N LEU A 45 3.26 32.98 -14.74
CA LEU A 45 3.52 33.29 -13.34
C LEU A 45 3.34 34.80 -13.06
N ALA A 46 3.85 35.66 -13.92
CA ALA A 46 3.71 37.13 -13.79
C ALA A 46 2.23 37.52 -13.76
N ASP A 47 1.46 37.01 -14.72
CA ASP A 47 0.02 37.27 -14.84
C ASP A 47 -0.76 36.77 -13.60
N ARG A 48 -0.47 35.57 -13.11
CA ARG A 48 -1.16 34.97 -11.95
C ARG A 48 -0.83 35.66 -10.63
N LEU A 49 0.44 36.08 -10.47
CA LEU A 49 0.90 36.73 -9.27
C LEU A 49 0.68 38.24 -9.28
N GLU A 50 0.15 38.78 -10.40
CA GLU A 50 -0.06 40.20 -10.65
C GLU A 50 1.24 41.01 -10.42
N VAL A 51 2.36 40.54 -11.03
CA VAL A 51 3.67 41.15 -10.92
C VAL A 51 4.37 41.23 -12.28
N ASP A 52 5.45 41.99 -12.32
CA ASP A 52 6.32 42.03 -13.51
C ASP A 52 7.22 40.75 -13.60
N PRO A 53 7.68 40.38 -14.82
CA PRO A 53 8.53 39.21 -15.01
C PRO A 53 9.88 39.27 -14.25
N ARG A 54 10.37 40.46 -13.89
CA ARG A 54 11.58 40.59 -13.06
C ARG A 54 11.31 40.19 -11.62
N ALA A 55 10.08 40.46 -11.11
CA ALA A 55 9.66 40.02 -9.81
C ALA A 55 9.58 38.49 -9.70
N VAL A 56 9.11 37.81 -10.76
CA VAL A 56 9.08 36.33 -10.83
C VAL A 56 10.51 35.77 -10.65
N ARG A 57 11.51 36.34 -11.32
CA ARG A 57 12.91 35.92 -11.17
C ARG A 57 13.42 36.12 -9.73
N ARG A 58 13.08 37.26 -9.10
CA ARG A 58 13.45 37.50 -7.69
C ARG A 58 12.80 36.50 -6.74
N TYR A 59 11.55 36.11 -7.00
CA TYR A 59 10.86 35.11 -6.19
C TYR A 59 11.46 33.72 -6.38
N ALA A 60 11.87 33.35 -7.60
CA ALA A 60 12.58 32.09 -7.84
C ALA A 60 13.88 32.01 -7.02
N VAL A 61 14.71 33.09 -7.06
CA VAL A 61 15.93 33.17 -6.23
C VAL A 61 15.62 33.08 -4.75
N LYS A 62 14.57 33.77 -4.27
CA LYS A 62 14.18 33.69 -2.86
C LYS A 62 13.71 32.30 -2.43
N LEU A 63 13.02 31.55 -3.29
CA LEU A 63 12.67 30.16 -3.03
C LEU A 63 13.92 29.31 -2.90
N GLU A 64 14.92 29.51 -3.77
CA GLU A 64 16.21 28.81 -3.66
C GLU A 64 16.95 29.14 -2.38
N GLU A 65 16.98 30.41 -1.95
CA GLU A 65 17.55 30.84 -0.68
C GLU A 65 16.87 30.18 0.53
N LEU A 66 15.59 29.89 0.43
CA LEU A 66 14.81 29.15 1.44
C LEU A 66 14.99 27.63 1.34
N GLY A 67 15.85 27.14 0.44
CA GLY A 67 16.11 25.71 0.24
C GLY A 67 15.06 25.01 -0.63
N ILE A 68 14.22 25.76 -1.34
CA ILE A 68 13.23 25.24 -2.29
C ILE A 68 13.81 25.37 -3.70
N PRO A 69 14.36 24.31 -4.29
CA PRO A 69 15.09 24.39 -5.56
C PRO A 69 14.14 24.64 -6.74
N VAL A 70 14.31 25.77 -7.40
CA VAL A 70 13.57 26.15 -8.60
C VAL A 70 14.49 26.09 -9.82
N GLU A 71 14.14 25.30 -10.82
CA GLU A 71 14.83 25.26 -12.11
C GLU A 71 14.19 26.19 -13.10
N THR A 72 15.04 26.83 -13.94
CA THR A 72 14.60 27.65 -15.07
C THR A 72 14.98 26.94 -16.36
N GLU A 73 14.00 26.54 -17.17
CA GLU A 73 14.21 26.03 -18.50
C GLU A 73 14.12 27.15 -19.53
N ARG A 74 15.08 27.20 -20.48
CA ARG A 74 15.10 28.17 -21.57
C ARG A 74 14.44 27.58 -22.80
N GLY A 75 13.78 28.43 -23.63
CA GLY A 75 13.18 28.05 -24.90
C GLY A 75 11.73 28.46 -25.04
N PRO A 76 11.10 28.18 -26.20
CA PRO A 76 9.70 28.56 -26.48
C PRO A 76 8.69 27.94 -25.52
N TYR A 77 9.00 26.78 -24.96
CA TYR A 77 8.24 26.05 -23.95
C TYR A 77 8.90 26.08 -22.55
N GLY A 78 9.92 26.92 -22.37
CA GLY A 78 10.64 27.05 -21.11
C GLY A 78 9.83 27.77 -20.05
N GLY A 79 10.28 27.63 -18.81
CA GLY A 79 9.60 28.22 -17.66
C GLY A 79 10.31 27.88 -16.35
N TYR A 80 9.57 27.99 -15.28
CA TYR A 80 10.00 27.65 -13.93
C TYR A 80 9.35 26.36 -13.50
N ARG A 81 10.12 25.50 -12.84
CA ARG A 81 9.63 24.28 -12.19
C ARG A 81 10.37 24.01 -10.89
N LEU A 82 9.76 23.23 -10.01
CA LEU A 82 10.45 22.69 -8.85
C LEU A 82 11.37 21.54 -9.29
N ARG A 83 12.62 21.55 -8.83
CA ARG A 83 13.53 20.42 -9.07
C ARG A 83 13.11 19.23 -8.22
N PRO A 84 12.92 18.03 -8.81
CA PRO A 84 12.71 16.82 -8.03
C PRO A 84 13.91 16.55 -7.12
N GLY A 85 13.68 16.25 -5.87
CA GLY A 85 14.64 15.49 -5.07
C GLY A 85 15.35 16.15 -3.98
N PHE A 86 15.64 16.55 -3.06
CA PHE A 86 16.48 16.62 -1.87
C PHE A 86 15.70 16.66 -0.54
N LYS A 87 14.62 17.39 -0.52
CA LYS A 87 13.60 17.40 0.57
C LYS A 87 12.26 17.78 -0.06
N LEU A 88 11.17 17.25 0.49
CA LEU A 88 9.85 17.75 0.11
C LEU A 88 9.75 19.21 0.55
N PRO A 89 9.48 20.17 -0.38
CA PRO A 89 9.18 21.53 0.00
C PRO A 89 7.90 21.57 0.85
N PRO A 90 7.58 22.67 1.55
CA PRO A 90 6.30 22.83 2.20
C PRO A 90 5.17 22.55 1.21
N LEU A 91 4.32 21.55 1.50
CA LEU A 91 3.19 21.22 0.63
C LEU A 91 2.00 22.09 1.04
N MET A 92 1.43 22.78 0.06
CA MET A 92 0.19 23.56 0.22
C MET A 92 -0.98 22.64 -0.13
N LEU A 93 -1.48 21.91 0.88
CA LEU A 93 -2.61 21.01 0.72
C LEU A 93 -3.92 21.78 0.94
N THR A 94 -4.91 21.49 0.12
CA THR A 94 -6.31 21.88 0.39
C THR A 94 -6.87 21.04 1.55
N ASP A 95 -8.00 21.46 2.12
CA ASP A 95 -8.67 20.73 3.20
C ASP A 95 -9.01 19.29 2.79
N ASP A 96 -9.48 19.10 1.55
CA ASP A 96 -9.80 17.78 1.01
C ASP A 96 -8.56 16.91 0.81
N GLU A 97 -7.47 17.47 0.29
CA GLU A 97 -6.19 16.77 0.12
C GLU A 97 -5.59 16.40 1.47
N ALA A 98 -5.60 17.31 2.43
CA ALA A 98 -5.12 17.05 3.79
C ALA A 98 -5.95 15.94 4.46
N THR A 99 -7.28 15.96 4.31
CA THR A 99 -8.18 14.93 4.80
C THR A 99 -7.86 13.58 4.17
N ALA A 100 -7.69 13.51 2.85
CA ALA A 100 -7.36 12.27 2.15
C ALA A 100 -6.03 11.69 2.63
N VAL A 101 -5.01 12.53 2.85
CA VAL A 101 -3.71 12.10 3.40
C VAL A 101 -3.86 11.55 4.81
N VAL A 102 -4.59 12.26 5.68
CA VAL A 102 -4.82 11.82 7.08
C VAL A 102 -5.55 10.48 7.11
N LEU A 103 -6.63 10.32 6.33
CA LEU A 103 -7.35 9.05 6.23
C LEU A 103 -6.46 7.92 5.72
N GLY A 104 -5.63 8.18 4.71
CA GLY A 104 -4.65 7.22 4.21
C GLY A 104 -3.64 6.79 5.27
N LEU A 105 -3.15 7.72 6.10
CA LEU A 105 -2.25 7.42 7.21
C LEU A 105 -2.92 6.60 8.32
N ILE A 106 -4.18 6.93 8.69
CA ILE A 106 -4.96 6.16 9.68
C ILE A 106 -5.16 4.72 9.19
N VAL A 107 -5.60 4.53 7.93
CA VAL A 107 -5.79 3.20 7.34
C VAL A 107 -4.47 2.45 7.27
N SER A 108 -3.38 3.11 6.86
CA SER A 108 -2.04 2.51 6.78
C SER A 108 -1.56 1.97 8.13
N ARG A 109 -1.79 2.72 9.21
CA ARG A 109 -1.49 2.30 10.58
C ARG A 109 -2.27 1.05 10.98
N GLN A 110 -3.56 1.02 10.70
CA GLN A 110 -4.45 -0.07 11.09
C GLN A 110 -4.24 -1.34 10.26
N THR A 111 -3.91 -1.21 8.99
CA THR A 111 -3.72 -2.38 8.11
C THR A 111 -2.31 -2.98 8.18
N GLY A 112 -1.36 -2.31 8.82
CA GLY A 112 0.03 -2.74 8.85
C GLY A 112 0.74 -2.66 7.49
N ILE A 113 0.17 -1.95 6.51
CA ILE A 113 0.80 -1.76 5.19
C ILE A 113 2.03 -0.87 5.26
N SER A 114 2.10 0.03 6.27
CA SER A 114 3.24 0.89 6.47
C SER A 114 4.46 0.10 6.93
N THR A 115 5.59 0.43 6.33
CA THR A 115 6.91 -0.10 6.72
C THR A 115 7.63 0.78 7.74
N ALA A 116 7.03 1.91 8.12
CA ALA A 116 7.62 2.93 8.99
C ALA A 116 6.56 3.53 9.92
N GLU A 117 6.13 2.78 10.93
CA GLU A 117 5.05 3.19 11.85
C GLU A 117 5.34 4.51 12.55
N ALA A 118 6.55 4.69 13.08
CA ALA A 118 6.96 5.95 13.71
C ALA A 118 6.86 7.15 12.75
N ALA A 119 7.20 6.97 11.47
CA ALA A 119 7.09 8.04 10.48
C ALA A 119 5.63 8.36 10.14
N VAL A 120 4.72 7.38 10.17
CA VAL A 120 3.27 7.59 10.02
C VAL A 120 2.73 8.42 11.16
N GLU A 121 3.07 8.07 12.40
CA GLU A 121 2.63 8.82 13.60
C GLU A 121 3.17 10.26 13.59
N GLU A 122 4.44 10.46 13.24
CA GLU A 122 5.01 11.80 13.12
C GLU A 122 4.35 12.63 12.02
N ALA A 123 4.08 12.03 10.85
CA ALA A 123 3.42 12.71 9.74
C ALA A 123 1.99 13.10 10.12
N LEU A 124 1.25 12.18 10.72
CA LEU A 124 -0.11 12.41 11.22
C LEU A 124 -0.14 13.54 12.24
N ALA A 125 0.74 13.51 13.25
CA ALA A 125 0.82 14.55 14.26
C ALA A 125 1.18 15.94 13.67
N LYS A 126 2.07 16.00 12.66
CA LYS A 126 2.42 17.26 11.97
C LYS A 126 1.22 17.83 11.22
N ILE A 127 0.47 17.00 10.49
CA ILE A 127 -0.68 17.44 9.70
C ILE A 127 -1.81 17.87 10.65
N LEU A 128 -2.18 17.06 11.63
CA LEU A 128 -3.25 17.38 12.60
C LEU A 128 -3.00 18.68 13.36
N ARG A 129 -1.73 19.02 13.62
CA ARG A 129 -1.37 20.27 14.32
C ARG A 129 -1.70 21.53 13.53
N VAL A 130 -1.65 21.47 12.21
CA VAL A 130 -1.89 22.60 11.31
C VAL A 130 -3.29 22.63 10.69
N LEU A 131 -4.05 21.54 10.83
CA LEU A 131 -5.44 21.49 10.35
C LEU A 131 -6.34 22.49 11.10
N PRO A 132 -7.33 23.13 10.40
CA PRO A 132 -8.41 23.86 11.05
C PRO A 132 -9.11 23.01 12.11
N THR A 133 -9.54 23.66 13.22
CA THR A 133 -10.14 22.95 14.37
C THR A 133 -11.35 22.09 13.95
N GLU A 134 -12.24 22.64 13.11
CA GLU A 134 -13.42 21.93 12.63
C GLU A 134 -13.07 20.65 11.85
N LEU A 135 -12.04 20.71 11.01
CA LEU A 135 -11.60 19.56 10.23
C LEU A 135 -10.91 18.52 11.11
N ARG A 136 -10.12 18.96 12.09
CA ARG A 136 -9.48 18.10 13.08
C ARG A 136 -10.53 17.33 13.90
N ASP A 137 -11.58 18.00 14.34
CA ASP A 137 -12.67 17.39 15.12
C ASP A 137 -13.43 16.34 14.29
N ARG A 138 -13.67 16.62 13.00
CA ARG A 138 -14.28 15.65 12.07
C ARG A 138 -13.40 14.42 11.88
N VAL A 139 -12.09 14.59 11.69
CA VAL A 139 -11.14 13.48 11.57
C VAL A 139 -11.07 12.67 12.85
N GLY A 140 -11.03 13.32 14.01
CA GLY A 140 -11.04 12.65 15.32
C GLY A 140 -12.32 11.86 15.57
N ALA A 141 -13.48 12.41 15.21
CA ALA A 141 -14.76 11.71 15.28
C ALA A 141 -14.78 10.47 14.37
N LEU A 142 -14.21 10.58 13.17
CA LEU A 142 -14.10 9.45 12.24
C LEU A 142 -13.16 8.37 12.80
N GLU A 143 -12.00 8.74 13.33
CA GLU A 143 -11.05 7.79 13.95
C GLU A 143 -11.69 7.03 15.11
N GLY A 144 -12.43 7.72 15.97
CA GLY A 144 -13.14 7.12 17.10
C GLY A 144 -14.34 6.26 16.72
N SER A 145 -14.91 6.45 15.52
CA SER A 145 -16.07 5.69 15.02
C SER A 145 -15.70 4.57 14.04
N LEU A 146 -14.46 4.51 13.55
CA LEU A 146 -14.01 3.47 12.65
C LEU A 146 -13.89 2.14 13.39
N GLY A 147 -14.80 1.21 13.08
CA GLY A 147 -14.72 -0.19 13.46
C GLY A 147 -13.94 -0.98 12.41
N TRP A 148 -13.07 -1.88 12.86
CA TRP A 148 -12.33 -2.78 11.99
C TRP A 148 -12.88 -4.20 12.14
N THR A 149 -13.38 -4.78 11.06
CA THR A 149 -13.86 -6.18 11.04
C THR A 149 -12.72 -7.19 10.98
N TRP A 150 -11.50 -6.70 10.84
CA TRP A 150 -10.30 -7.51 10.72
C TRP A 150 -9.19 -6.94 11.61
N THR A 151 -8.67 -7.79 12.52
CA THR A 151 -7.54 -7.44 13.38
C THR A 151 -6.29 -8.12 12.82
N PRO A 152 -5.30 -7.38 12.35
CA PRO A 152 -4.04 -7.97 11.95
C PRO A 152 -3.41 -8.70 13.15
N ARG A 153 -2.99 -9.94 12.96
CA ARG A 153 -2.00 -10.56 13.86
C ARG A 153 -0.78 -9.64 13.85
N GLU A 154 -0.15 -9.38 15.00
CA GLU A 154 0.94 -8.39 15.16
C GLU A 154 1.78 -8.24 13.88
N PRO A 155 1.69 -7.13 13.16
CA PRO A 155 2.43 -6.94 11.93
C PRO A 155 3.92 -6.84 12.29
N GLN A 156 4.76 -7.59 11.61
CA GLN A 156 6.19 -7.33 11.60
C GLN A 156 6.49 -6.61 10.27
N PRO A 157 6.46 -5.28 10.27
CA PRO A 157 6.71 -4.54 9.05
C PRO A 157 8.16 -4.77 8.59
N PRO A 158 8.39 -5.00 7.28
CA PRO A 158 9.73 -5.05 6.74
C PRO A 158 10.39 -3.67 6.80
N ALA A 159 11.73 -3.62 6.74
CA ALA A 159 12.43 -2.35 6.59
C ALA A 159 12.00 -1.66 5.28
N THR A 160 11.67 -0.37 5.36
CA THR A 160 11.24 0.43 4.19
C THR A 160 12.22 0.34 3.03
N GLU A 161 13.53 0.37 3.33
CA GLU A 161 14.59 0.30 2.33
C GLU A 161 14.57 -1.02 1.55
N VAL A 162 14.25 -2.12 2.20
CA VAL A 162 14.11 -3.44 1.55
C VAL A 162 12.95 -3.42 0.57
N VAL A 163 11.79 -2.90 0.96
CA VAL A 163 10.61 -2.80 0.08
C VAL A 163 10.92 -1.93 -1.13
N LEU A 164 11.56 -0.76 -0.92
CA LEU A 164 11.92 0.16 -2.00
C LEU A 164 12.96 -0.44 -2.94
N SER A 165 13.95 -1.16 -2.41
CA SER A 165 14.97 -1.85 -3.21
C SER A 165 14.37 -2.96 -4.08
N LEU A 166 13.47 -3.77 -3.51
CA LEU A 166 12.76 -4.81 -4.27
C LEU A 166 11.83 -4.19 -5.34
N ALA A 167 11.10 -3.13 -5.00
CA ALA A 167 10.27 -2.40 -5.96
C ALA A 167 11.10 -1.80 -7.11
N ALA A 168 12.30 -1.27 -6.80
CA ALA A 168 13.23 -0.76 -7.81
C ALA A 168 13.75 -1.90 -8.71
N ALA A 169 14.07 -3.06 -8.15
CA ALA A 169 14.52 -4.24 -8.90
C ALA A 169 13.43 -4.73 -9.87
N ILE A 170 12.17 -4.83 -9.42
CA ILE A 170 11.01 -5.18 -10.25
C ILE A 170 10.84 -4.17 -11.40
N ARG A 171 10.82 -2.87 -11.09
CA ARG A 171 10.65 -1.81 -12.10
C ARG A 171 11.75 -1.80 -13.15
N GLN A 172 13.00 -2.03 -12.72
CA GLN A 172 14.17 -2.04 -13.59
C GLN A 172 14.40 -3.40 -14.29
N LYS A 173 13.57 -4.40 -13.95
CA LYS A 173 13.74 -5.78 -14.44
C LYS A 173 15.15 -6.30 -14.18
N ARG A 174 15.59 -6.25 -12.92
CA ARG A 174 16.94 -6.63 -12.49
C ARG A 174 16.88 -7.64 -11.36
N ARG A 175 17.93 -8.49 -11.27
CA ARG A 175 18.15 -9.36 -10.11
C ARG A 175 18.48 -8.55 -8.87
N ALA A 176 18.22 -9.14 -7.71
CA ALA A 176 18.61 -8.61 -6.41
C ALA A 176 19.33 -9.70 -5.60
N LEU A 177 20.35 -9.30 -4.86
CA LEU A 177 20.92 -10.11 -3.79
C LEU A 177 20.14 -9.80 -2.51
N ILE A 178 19.50 -10.81 -1.92
CA ILE A 178 18.79 -10.70 -0.67
C ILE A 178 19.45 -11.54 0.41
N ARG A 179 19.54 -11.00 1.64
CA ARG A 179 19.87 -11.76 2.84
C ARG A 179 18.58 -12.19 3.52
N TYR A 180 18.31 -13.49 3.55
CA TYR A 180 17.03 -14.04 3.99
C TYR A 180 17.16 -14.85 5.27
N ALA A 181 16.36 -14.49 6.29
CA ALA A 181 16.28 -15.17 7.57
C ALA A 181 15.14 -16.19 7.57
N THR A 182 15.47 -17.49 7.64
CA THR A 182 14.47 -18.54 7.81
C THR A 182 14.38 -18.91 9.29
N PRO A 183 13.19 -18.98 9.93
CA PRO A 183 13.05 -19.37 11.33
C PRO A 183 13.74 -20.71 11.61
N GLY A 184 14.54 -20.76 12.69
CA GLY A 184 15.28 -21.96 13.08
C GLY A 184 16.44 -22.36 12.18
N ARG A 185 16.83 -21.51 11.19
CA ARG A 185 17.98 -21.75 10.32
C ARG A 185 18.88 -20.53 10.25
N GLN A 186 20.13 -20.73 9.81
CA GLN A 186 21.05 -19.63 9.53
C GLN A 186 20.51 -18.74 8.39
N GLU A 187 20.85 -17.45 8.45
CA GLU A 187 20.58 -16.54 7.35
C GLU A 187 21.31 -16.98 6.08
N THR A 188 20.68 -16.78 4.93
CA THR A 188 21.23 -17.17 3.63
C THR A 188 21.20 -16.02 2.67
N ASP A 189 22.30 -15.83 1.94
CA ASP A 189 22.34 -14.95 0.81
C ASP A 189 21.75 -15.66 -0.41
N ARG A 190 20.87 -14.97 -1.15
CA ARG A 190 20.18 -15.49 -2.34
C ARG A 190 20.15 -14.46 -3.45
N ILE A 191 20.45 -14.90 -4.66
CA ILE A 191 20.25 -14.10 -5.86
C ILE A 191 18.86 -14.44 -6.38
N VAL A 192 18.00 -13.44 -6.46
CA VAL A 192 16.60 -13.60 -6.87
C VAL A 192 16.26 -12.65 -8.01
N ALA A 193 15.33 -13.05 -8.88
CA ALA A 193 14.70 -12.18 -9.86
C ALA A 193 13.28 -11.81 -9.35
N PRO A 194 13.07 -10.66 -8.72
CA PRO A 194 11.77 -10.29 -8.18
C PRO A 194 10.82 -9.89 -9.31
N TYR A 195 9.62 -10.46 -9.30
CA TYR A 195 8.60 -10.24 -10.32
C TYR A 195 7.41 -9.42 -9.84
N GLY A 196 7.09 -9.45 -8.53
CA GLY A 196 6.03 -8.65 -7.95
C GLY A 196 6.06 -8.64 -6.43
N LEU A 197 5.63 -7.50 -5.85
CA LEU A 197 5.37 -7.35 -4.42
C LEU A 197 3.86 -7.47 -4.18
N VAL A 198 3.49 -8.24 -3.17
CA VAL A 198 2.10 -8.49 -2.78
C VAL A 198 1.95 -8.22 -1.29
N PHE A 199 0.94 -7.41 -0.93
CA PHE A 199 0.53 -7.24 0.45
C PHE A 199 -0.70 -8.09 0.73
N HIS A 200 -0.57 -9.06 1.63
CA HIS A 200 -1.64 -9.97 1.99
C HIS A 200 -1.66 -10.24 3.49
N ALA A 201 -2.83 -10.17 4.12
CA ALA A 201 -3.04 -10.43 5.54
C ALA A 201 -2.00 -9.75 6.46
N ALA A 202 -1.85 -8.43 6.30
CA ALA A 202 -0.89 -7.57 7.03
C ALA A 202 0.58 -7.94 6.85
N ARG A 203 0.95 -8.61 5.75
CA ARG A 203 2.32 -9.00 5.45
C ARG A 203 2.70 -8.71 4.01
N TRP A 204 3.94 -8.33 3.82
CA TRP A 204 4.53 -8.15 2.51
C TRP A 204 5.19 -9.45 2.02
N TYR A 205 4.91 -9.79 0.78
CA TYR A 205 5.49 -10.92 0.06
C TYR A 205 6.14 -10.45 -1.23
N VAL A 206 7.16 -11.16 -1.68
CA VAL A 206 7.73 -11.00 -3.01
C VAL A 206 7.74 -12.35 -3.71
N ALA A 207 7.14 -12.40 -4.92
CA ALA A 207 7.29 -13.51 -5.82
C ALA A 207 8.57 -13.32 -6.64
N ALA A 208 9.50 -14.27 -6.59
CA ALA A 208 10.79 -14.14 -7.24
C ALA A 208 11.33 -15.50 -7.71
N ASP A 209 11.96 -15.54 -8.86
CA ASP A 209 12.77 -16.69 -9.28
C ASP A 209 14.03 -16.74 -8.40
N ASP A 210 14.22 -17.84 -7.69
CA ASP A 210 15.34 -18.08 -6.79
C ASP A 210 16.42 -18.90 -7.53
N GLU A 211 17.52 -18.27 -7.87
CA GLU A 211 18.63 -18.91 -8.61
C GLU A 211 19.11 -20.21 -7.91
N ARG A 212 19.03 -20.27 -6.59
CA ARG A 212 19.46 -21.44 -5.82
C ARG A 212 18.56 -22.66 -6.03
N SER A 213 17.23 -22.45 -6.17
CA SER A 213 16.29 -23.55 -6.39
C SER A 213 15.91 -23.75 -7.85
N GLY A 214 16.12 -22.74 -8.69
CA GLY A 214 15.66 -22.72 -10.10
C GLY A 214 14.14 -22.62 -10.23
N GLU A 215 13.44 -22.15 -9.18
CA GLU A 215 11.99 -22.07 -9.13
C GLU A 215 11.52 -20.68 -8.69
N ILE A 216 10.32 -20.28 -9.15
CA ILE A 216 9.68 -19.08 -8.64
C ILE A 216 9.15 -19.40 -7.23
N ARG A 217 9.60 -18.62 -6.25
CA ARG A 217 9.26 -18.77 -4.84
C ARG A 217 8.64 -17.52 -4.27
N THR A 218 7.86 -17.71 -3.23
CA THR A 218 7.31 -16.63 -2.41
C THR A 218 8.18 -16.42 -1.18
N PHE A 219 8.72 -15.21 -1.02
CA PHE A 219 9.49 -14.82 0.15
C PHE A 219 8.69 -13.81 0.98
N ARG A 220 8.67 -13.97 2.30
CA ARG A 220 8.17 -12.96 3.22
C ARG A 220 9.18 -11.84 3.31
N VAL A 221 8.76 -10.61 3.04
CA VAL A 221 9.66 -9.45 2.98
C VAL A 221 10.16 -9.04 4.38
N ASP A 222 9.36 -9.27 5.44
CA ASP A 222 9.78 -9.07 6.83
C ASP A 222 10.95 -9.95 7.28
N ARG A 223 11.24 -11.01 6.53
CA ARG A 223 12.40 -11.90 6.74
C ARG A 223 13.61 -11.52 5.90
N VAL A 224 13.51 -10.53 5.03
CA VAL A 224 14.62 -10.01 4.24
C VAL A 224 15.35 -8.95 5.06
N ARG A 225 16.63 -9.17 5.36
CA ARG A 225 17.48 -8.25 6.13
C ARG A 225 18.04 -7.13 5.26
N SER A 226 18.42 -7.47 4.04
CA SER A 226 18.92 -6.50 3.03
C SER A 226 18.53 -6.96 1.64
N ALA A 227 18.42 -5.99 0.71
CA ALA A 227 18.19 -6.23 -0.70
C ALA A 227 19.04 -5.26 -1.53
N GLU A 228 19.93 -5.79 -2.35
CA GLU A 228 20.85 -5.03 -3.20
C GLU A 228 20.61 -5.34 -4.67
N LEU A 229 20.41 -4.29 -5.48
CA LEU A 229 20.23 -4.47 -6.92
C LEU A 229 21.50 -5.00 -7.57
N ARG A 230 21.32 -5.97 -8.47
CA ARG A 230 22.40 -6.53 -9.31
C ARG A 230 22.33 -5.94 -10.71
N SER A 231 23.38 -6.18 -11.50
CA SER A 231 23.46 -5.69 -12.89
C SER A 231 22.61 -6.50 -13.86
N GLU A 232 22.38 -7.76 -13.56
CA GLU A 232 21.76 -8.74 -14.43
C GLU A 232 20.29 -8.42 -14.66
N ARG A 233 19.89 -8.37 -15.92
CA ARG A 233 18.51 -8.16 -16.33
C ARG A 233 17.75 -9.46 -16.39
N VAL A 234 16.49 -9.39 -16.02
CA VAL A 234 15.55 -10.52 -16.02
C VAL A 234 14.17 -10.05 -16.45
N SER A 235 13.36 -10.99 -16.93
CA SER A 235 11.94 -10.74 -17.21
C SER A 235 11.12 -11.84 -16.57
N PRO A 236 9.92 -11.51 -16.03
CA PRO A 236 9.01 -12.54 -15.59
C PRO A 236 8.59 -13.41 -16.79
N PRO A 237 8.16 -14.65 -16.56
CA PRO A 237 7.51 -15.47 -17.58
C PRO A 237 6.28 -14.75 -18.16
N ASP A 238 5.96 -15.05 -19.43
CA ASP A 238 4.79 -14.47 -20.08
C ASP A 238 3.51 -14.82 -19.31
N GLY A 239 2.66 -13.81 -19.06
CA GLY A 239 1.42 -13.98 -18.32
C GLY A 239 1.59 -14.23 -16.81
N PHE A 240 2.78 -14.06 -16.23
CA PHE A 240 2.99 -14.26 -14.80
C PHE A 240 2.21 -13.25 -13.97
N ASP A 241 1.37 -13.76 -13.05
CA ASP A 241 0.64 -12.99 -12.05
C ASP A 241 1.21 -13.26 -10.66
N ALA A 242 1.83 -12.23 -10.07
CA ALA A 242 2.45 -12.33 -8.76
C ALA A 242 1.43 -12.52 -7.63
N VAL A 243 0.21 -11.96 -7.77
CA VAL A 243 -0.85 -12.11 -6.76
C VAL A 243 -1.31 -13.55 -6.73
N GLU A 244 -1.66 -14.11 -7.90
CA GLU A 244 -2.09 -15.50 -8.02
C GLU A 244 -1.00 -16.48 -7.54
N HIS A 245 0.28 -16.22 -7.86
CA HIS A 245 1.40 -17.04 -7.40
C HIS A 245 1.53 -17.03 -5.87
N VAL A 246 1.46 -15.84 -5.25
CA VAL A 246 1.57 -15.69 -3.79
C VAL A 246 0.38 -16.37 -3.11
N GLU A 247 -0.84 -16.18 -3.59
CA GLU A 247 -2.04 -16.83 -3.05
C GLU A 247 -1.92 -18.35 -3.08
N ARG A 248 -1.51 -18.93 -4.20
CA ARG A 248 -1.27 -20.38 -4.32
C ARG A 248 -0.15 -20.85 -3.38
N SER A 249 0.92 -20.08 -3.26
CA SER A 249 2.03 -20.41 -2.36
C SER A 249 1.61 -20.40 -0.89
N ILE A 250 0.75 -19.47 -0.48
CA ILE A 250 0.19 -19.42 0.87
C ILE A 250 -0.71 -20.62 1.10
N ALA A 251 -1.61 -20.94 0.18
CA ALA A 251 -2.50 -22.09 0.27
C ALA A 251 -1.73 -23.42 0.36
N ALA A 252 -0.63 -23.55 -0.37
CA ALA A 252 0.21 -24.76 -0.37
C ALA A 252 1.16 -24.88 0.83
N THR A 253 1.30 -23.80 1.64
CA THR A 253 2.20 -23.84 2.80
C THR A 253 1.60 -24.71 3.90
N PRO A 254 2.28 -25.76 4.41
CA PRO A 254 1.75 -26.60 5.47
C PRO A 254 1.77 -25.83 6.79
N TRP A 255 0.64 -25.22 7.14
CA TRP A 255 0.37 -24.68 8.48
C TRP A 255 -0.06 -25.80 9.43
N GLY A 256 -0.10 -25.59 10.73
CA GLY A 256 -0.25 -26.60 11.78
C GLY A 256 -1.33 -27.67 11.54
N TRP A 257 -2.50 -27.29 11.03
CA TRP A 257 -3.61 -28.20 10.78
C TRP A 257 -3.89 -28.33 9.28
N ARG A 258 -3.94 -29.56 8.77
CA ARG A 258 -4.47 -29.87 7.44
C ARG A 258 -5.99 -29.96 7.53
N LEU A 259 -6.68 -29.27 6.64
CA LEU A 259 -8.13 -29.26 6.55
C LEU A 259 -8.58 -29.99 5.27
N GLU A 260 -9.53 -30.90 5.42
CA GLU A 260 -10.28 -31.50 4.29
C GLU A 260 -11.76 -31.35 4.57
N ILE A 261 -12.43 -30.52 3.74
CA ILE A 261 -13.83 -30.18 3.88
C ILE A 261 -14.55 -30.48 2.56
N VAL A 262 -15.67 -31.20 2.63
CA VAL A 262 -16.55 -31.43 1.46
C VAL A 262 -17.78 -30.56 1.60
N PHE A 263 -18.02 -29.68 0.63
CA PHE A 263 -19.18 -28.81 0.56
C PHE A 263 -20.25 -29.39 -0.37
N ASP A 264 -21.49 -29.24 0.03
CA ASP A 264 -22.64 -29.45 -0.85
C ASP A 264 -22.96 -28.17 -1.62
N THR A 265 -22.21 -27.95 -2.70
CA THR A 265 -22.31 -26.79 -3.58
C THR A 265 -21.72 -27.12 -4.96
N THR A 266 -21.79 -26.18 -5.90
CA THR A 266 -21.14 -26.32 -7.21
C THR A 266 -19.70 -25.81 -7.18
N LEU A 267 -18.86 -26.37 -8.05
CA LEU A 267 -17.46 -25.92 -8.19
C LEU A 267 -17.36 -24.45 -8.58
N GLU A 268 -18.29 -23.98 -9.41
CA GLU A 268 -18.35 -22.57 -9.84
C GLU A 268 -18.61 -21.64 -8.65
N GLU A 269 -19.61 -21.98 -7.81
CA GLU A 269 -19.95 -21.20 -6.63
C GLU A 269 -18.81 -21.24 -5.59
N ALA A 270 -18.19 -22.40 -5.40
CA ALA A 270 -17.03 -22.54 -4.51
C ALA A 270 -15.86 -21.65 -4.97
N ARG A 271 -15.52 -21.67 -6.26
CA ARG A 271 -14.44 -20.82 -6.82
C ARG A 271 -14.75 -19.33 -6.72
N ARG A 272 -16.01 -18.95 -6.72
CA ARG A 272 -16.44 -17.56 -6.57
C ARG A 272 -16.32 -17.05 -5.14
N ARG A 273 -16.59 -17.90 -4.14
CA ARG A 273 -16.69 -17.49 -2.72
C ARG A 273 -15.51 -17.89 -1.85
N ILE A 274 -14.80 -18.96 -2.20
CA ILE A 274 -13.60 -19.37 -1.48
C ILE A 274 -12.39 -18.62 -2.07
N PRO A 275 -11.70 -17.80 -1.27
CA PRO A 275 -10.51 -17.11 -1.74
C PRO A 275 -9.39 -18.12 -2.10
N ARG A 276 -8.66 -17.87 -3.18
CA ARG A 276 -7.59 -18.76 -3.66
C ARG A 276 -6.48 -19.02 -2.62
N TRP A 277 -6.24 -18.06 -1.74
CA TRP A 277 -5.25 -18.22 -0.66
C TRP A 277 -5.68 -19.20 0.44
N VAL A 278 -6.96 -19.56 0.52
CA VAL A 278 -7.46 -20.60 1.43
C VAL A 278 -7.15 -21.99 0.86
N GLY A 279 -7.40 -22.18 -0.42
CA GLY A 279 -7.18 -23.43 -1.14
C GLY A 279 -7.91 -23.43 -2.48
N GLU A 280 -7.60 -24.38 -3.33
CA GLU A 280 -8.28 -24.54 -4.61
C GLU A 280 -9.35 -25.64 -4.46
N PRO A 281 -10.65 -25.31 -4.67
CA PRO A 281 -11.72 -26.29 -4.58
C PRO A 281 -11.71 -27.22 -5.80
N GLU A 282 -11.94 -28.52 -5.55
CA GLU A 282 -11.91 -29.60 -6.52
C GLU A 282 -13.27 -30.34 -6.55
N GLN A 283 -13.81 -30.62 -7.74
CA GLN A 283 -15.03 -31.40 -7.88
C GLN A 283 -14.74 -32.88 -7.59
N ILE A 284 -15.54 -33.47 -6.71
CA ILE A 284 -15.55 -34.91 -6.43
C ILE A 284 -16.96 -35.45 -6.52
N ASP A 285 -17.16 -36.76 -6.49
CA ASP A 285 -18.49 -37.38 -6.61
C ASP A 285 -19.47 -36.96 -5.50
N GLU A 286 -18.93 -36.66 -4.29
CA GLU A 286 -19.71 -36.31 -3.10
C GLU A 286 -19.96 -34.79 -2.94
N GLY A 287 -19.49 -33.95 -3.90
CA GLY A 287 -19.60 -32.51 -3.84
C GLY A 287 -18.29 -31.79 -4.20
N VAL A 288 -17.97 -30.72 -3.50
CA VAL A 288 -16.75 -29.94 -3.72
C VAL A 288 -15.80 -30.09 -2.54
N LEU A 289 -14.64 -30.68 -2.79
CA LEU A 289 -13.58 -30.86 -1.80
C LEU A 289 -12.69 -29.63 -1.76
N LEU A 290 -12.48 -29.08 -0.56
CA LEU A 290 -11.46 -28.08 -0.25
C LEU A 290 -10.36 -28.73 0.60
N ARG A 291 -9.12 -28.66 0.11
CA ARG A 291 -7.92 -28.93 0.90
C ARG A 291 -7.26 -27.61 1.26
N ALA A 292 -7.09 -27.37 2.56
CA ALA A 292 -6.56 -26.12 3.09
C ALA A 292 -5.60 -26.39 4.27
N HIS A 293 -4.93 -25.35 4.74
CA HIS A 293 -4.14 -25.40 5.96
C HIS A 293 -4.52 -24.22 6.87
N SER A 294 -4.51 -24.44 8.19
CA SER A 294 -4.77 -23.39 9.16
C SER A 294 -3.92 -23.58 10.41
N ASP A 295 -3.51 -22.48 11.02
CA ASP A 295 -2.90 -22.47 12.36
C ASP A 295 -3.93 -22.13 13.47
N ASP A 296 -5.17 -21.79 13.08
CA ASP A 296 -6.27 -21.41 13.95
C ASP A 296 -7.58 -22.07 13.51
N LEU A 297 -7.98 -23.13 14.22
CA LEU A 297 -9.21 -23.87 13.92
C LEU A 297 -10.48 -23.06 14.23
N ASP A 298 -10.44 -22.16 15.22
CA ASP A 298 -11.60 -21.33 15.55
C ASP A 298 -11.83 -20.28 14.46
N ALA A 299 -10.78 -19.72 13.87
CA ALA A 299 -10.88 -18.85 12.69
C ALA A 299 -11.37 -19.61 11.45
N ALA A 300 -10.86 -20.82 11.22
CA ALA A 300 -11.31 -21.68 10.13
C ALA A 300 -12.79 -22.04 10.27
N ALA A 301 -13.25 -22.39 11.49
CA ALA A 301 -14.66 -22.69 11.77
C ALA A 301 -15.59 -21.52 11.46
N ARG A 302 -15.21 -20.30 11.86
CA ARG A 302 -15.99 -19.07 11.55
C ARG A 302 -16.06 -18.81 10.04
N MET A 303 -14.95 -18.97 9.35
CA MET A 303 -14.90 -18.80 7.89
C MET A 303 -15.80 -19.82 7.18
N LEU A 304 -15.72 -21.10 7.53
CA LEU A 304 -16.54 -22.17 6.96
C LEU A 304 -18.03 -21.91 7.21
N ALA A 305 -18.41 -21.54 8.43
CA ALA A 305 -19.80 -21.21 8.77
C ALA A 305 -20.33 -19.99 7.96
N SER A 306 -19.47 -19.01 7.66
CA SER A 306 -19.84 -17.82 6.89
C SER A 306 -20.16 -18.10 5.42
N LEU A 307 -19.72 -19.26 4.88
CA LEU A 307 -20.03 -19.66 3.50
C LEU A 307 -21.50 -20.02 3.32
N GLY A 308 -22.19 -20.50 4.38
CA GLY A 308 -23.63 -20.78 4.37
C GLY A 308 -24.03 -22.00 3.57
N TRP A 309 -23.11 -22.87 3.19
CA TRP A 309 -23.39 -24.14 2.54
C TRP A 309 -23.38 -25.28 3.56
N PRO A 310 -24.14 -26.38 3.33
CA PRO A 310 -23.90 -27.63 4.03
C PRO A 310 -22.49 -28.14 3.74
N PHE A 311 -21.80 -28.66 4.75
CA PHE A 311 -20.47 -29.23 4.58
C PHE A 311 -20.18 -30.33 5.58
N THR A 312 -19.22 -31.19 5.22
CA THR A 312 -18.71 -32.27 6.06
C THR A 312 -17.20 -32.06 6.28
N VAL A 313 -16.78 -32.06 7.55
CA VAL A 313 -15.37 -32.06 7.91
C VAL A 313 -14.82 -33.48 7.88
N ARG A 314 -13.87 -33.76 6.96
CA ARG A 314 -13.13 -35.01 6.90
C ARG A 314 -11.95 -34.95 7.87
N GLU A 315 -11.14 -33.89 7.78
CA GLU A 315 -9.96 -33.64 8.63
C GLU A 315 -9.85 -32.14 8.98
N PRO A 316 -9.32 -31.79 10.17
CA PRO A 316 -9.09 -32.66 11.32
C PRO A 316 -10.37 -32.78 12.17
N PRO A 317 -10.53 -33.84 12.99
CA PRO A 317 -11.71 -34.00 13.85
C PRO A 317 -11.87 -32.86 14.88
N GLU A 318 -10.79 -32.23 15.33
CA GLU A 318 -10.76 -31.11 16.28
C GLU A 318 -11.49 -29.87 15.73
N LEU A 319 -11.57 -29.71 14.41
CA LEU A 319 -12.32 -28.61 13.79
C LEU A 319 -13.82 -28.66 14.12
N ARG A 320 -14.36 -29.88 14.40
CA ARG A 320 -15.76 -30.06 14.82
C ARG A 320 -16.04 -29.42 16.18
N ASP A 321 -15.04 -29.39 17.08
CA ASP A 321 -15.19 -28.73 18.38
C ASP A 321 -15.23 -27.23 18.23
N SER A 322 -14.40 -26.67 17.35
CA SER A 322 -14.44 -25.25 17.00
C SER A 322 -15.76 -24.86 16.34
N LEU A 323 -16.31 -25.72 15.47
CA LEU A 323 -17.63 -25.49 14.87
C LEU A 323 -18.77 -25.53 15.90
N ARG A 324 -18.72 -26.43 16.91
CA ARG A 324 -19.68 -26.43 18.02
C ARG A 324 -19.68 -25.12 18.77
N LYS A 325 -18.49 -24.58 19.11
CA LYS A 325 -18.39 -23.26 19.74
C LYS A 325 -19.07 -22.14 18.92
N VAL A 326 -18.87 -22.15 17.60
CA VAL A 326 -19.52 -21.18 16.70
C VAL A 326 -21.05 -21.35 16.74
N ALA A 327 -21.53 -22.59 16.70
CA ALA A 327 -22.96 -22.89 16.79
C ALA A 327 -23.54 -22.46 18.16
N ASP A 328 -22.87 -22.72 19.27
CA ASP A 328 -23.29 -22.34 20.60
C ASP A 328 -23.42 -20.81 20.76
N VAL A 329 -22.46 -20.06 20.21
CA VAL A 329 -22.53 -18.60 20.20
C VAL A 329 -23.74 -18.10 19.42
N ALA A 330 -24.02 -18.70 18.25
CA ALA A 330 -25.18 -18.33 17.43
C ALA A 330 -26.51 -18.70 18.11
N LEU A 331 -26.61 -19.89 18.75
CA LEU A 331 -27.79 -20.32 19.47
C LEU A 331 -28.08 -19.44 20.69
N ASN A 332 -27.04 -19.10 21.46
CA ASN A 332 -27.18 -18.21 22.63
C ASN A 332 -27.60 -16.79 22.27
N ALA A 333 -27.35 -16.35 21.04
CA ALA A 333 -27.79 -15.03 20.54
C ALA A 333 -29.28 -15.00 20.15
N MET A 334 -29.92 -16.17 20.01
CA MET A 334 -31.33 -16.28 19.63
C MET A 334 -32.29 -16.43 20.82
N GLY A 335 -31.76 -16.48 22.03
CA GLY A 335 -32.62 -16.56 23.14
C GLY A 335 -32.26 -17.09 24.32
#